data_4827b5682974f0551279fe5d90872718
#
_entry.id   4827b5682974f0551279fe5d90872718
#
_cell.length_a   1.000
_cell.length_b   1.000
_cell.length_c   1.000
_cell.angle_alpha   90.00
_cell.angle_beta   90.00
_cell.angle_gamma   90.00
#
_symmetry.space_group_name_H-M   'P 1'
#
loop_
_entity.id
_entity.type
_entity.pdbx_description
1 polymer ?
#
loop_
_entity_poly.entity_id
_entity_poly.type
_entity_poly.pdbx_seq_one_letter_code
_entity_poly.pdbx_strand_id
1 'polypeptide(L)'
;MKRTFLVLLGVFCLVLTSFAQTKISGVVKDSRSGEILSGVAIAVQGAGTGTITSLDGTYSLNVDPQGTLIVSYIGYETQSIPVKGRSVINIAMKEDMNLLDEVIVVGYGTQKKSDLTGSISSVSSKDVKNYAVSNVSQLLTGKAAGVFVSSSSGQPGESAIVRVRGLGSVNDNNPLYIVDGQPLDNLNNLNPSDIDRIEVLKDASACAIYGSRGSNGVILVTTKKGESGKTSVSLDAYVGFKSSYKALEMCNSTEFHSFMHEAYKNAGQTLDPKFDRQYERGYDTNWWNEATQTGLNQNYNLNIRKGTDKMRSSLSIGYLDDEGAIITTKFNRISLRLNQEYDIVKDLITIGANVGLAKTKSKDTSSLPRFDFIIQADPFTPVINPLVDSSIPDYEYNKYAPTEFAFNPNPVAYLNLFDRDTSNLNVYGNVFANVKLFKGFSYRFQYSFERNHSLYTAFKPIYSSVFTENNMANKEDKYNTTTQLTKNNGIVFNSIVENQFNYDVKFGKHALNAMVATTYEKYTSETANAYKTGGPGNDDAFHVLDSQTTGDLAGGTKAESVILSYLGRINYNYNDTYLATVSFRTDGSSRFAKGNRWGYFPSFSLGWRI
;
A
#
# COMPACT_ATOMS: atom_id res chain seq x y z
N MET A 1 -66.21 -13.08 -3.90
CA MET A 1 -64.97 -12.42 -4.39
C MET A 1 -64.98 -10.89 -4.26
N LYS A 2 -65.99 -10.14 -4.68
CA LYS A 2 -66.01 -8.66 -4.58
C LYS A 2 -66.03 -8.11 -3.14
N ARG A 3 -66.67 -8.78 -2.16
CA ARG A 3 -66.70 -8.33 -0.77
C ARG A 3 -65.36 -8.61 -0.02
N THR A 4 -64.65 -9.66 -0.34
CA THR A 4 -63.34 -9.99 0.23
C THR A 4 -62.24 -9.05 -0.26
N PHE A 5 -62.32 -8.57 -1.48
CA PHE A 5 -61.40 -7.61 -2.07
C PHE A 5 -61.54 -6.21 -1.43
N LEU A 6 -62.76 -5.79 -1.11
CA LEU A 6 -63.05 -4.52 -0.43
C LEU A 6 -62.56 -4.50 1.02
N VAL A 7 -62.63 -5.62 1.72
CA VAL A 7 -62.09 -5.75 3.09
C VAL A 7 -60.58 -5.76 3.07
N LEU A 8 -59.92 -6.42 2.13
CA LEU A 8 -58.48 -6.41 1.94
C LEU A 8 -57.95 -5.02 1.52
N LEU A 9 -58.68 -4.30 0.68
CA LEU A 9 -58.33 -2.91 0.30
C LEU A 9 -58.50 -1.95 1.47
N GLY A 10 -59.53 -2.13 2.31
CA GLY A 10 -59.77 -1.35 3.53
C GLY A 10 -58.68 -1.59 4.60
N VAL A 11 -58.23 -2.84 4.76
CA VAL A 11 -57.11 -3.16 5.66
C VAL A 11 -55.79 -2.62 5.14
N PHE A 12 -55.57 -2.62 3.81
CA PHE A 12 -54.37 -2.03 3.17
C PHE A 12 -54.32 -0.50 3.32
N CYS A 13 -55.45 0.19 3.27
CA CYS A 13 -55.54 1.63 3.51
C CYS A 13 -55.36 2.04 4.97
N LEU A 14 -55.60 1.14 5.94
CA LEU A 14 -55.38 1.41 7.37
C LEU A 14 -53.90 1.27 7.82
N VAL A 15 -53.02 0.74 6.99
CA VAL A 15 -51.58 0.57 7.28
C VAL A 15 -50.73 1.79 6.79
N LEU A 16 -51.36 2.75 6.14
CA LEU A 16 -50.71 4.05 5.87
C LEU A 16 -50.75 4.91 7.16
N THR A 17 -50.01 4.49 8.18
CA THR A 17 -49.67 5.36 9.30
C THR A 17 -48.86 6.52 8.76
N SER A 18 -49.45 7.69 8.62
CA SER A 18 -48.75 8.95 8.46
C SER A 18 -47.76 9.10 9.60
N PHE A 19 -46.46 8.92 9.33
CA PHE A 19 -45.42 9.35 10.24
C PHE A 19 -45.50 10.88 10.33
N ALA A 20 -46.19 11.38 11.34
CA ALA A 20 -46.25 12.80 11.63
C ALA A 20 -44.84 13.27 12.02
N GLN A 21 -44.13 13.89 11.11
CA GLN A 21 -42.85 14.53 11.42
C GLN A 21 -43.11 15.74 12.32
N THR A 22 -42.37 15.84 13.41
CA THR A 22 -42.40 17.00 14.32
C THR A 22 -41.23 17.91 13.99
N LYS A 23 -41.52 19.21 13.85
CA LYS A 23 -40.46 20.22 13.71
C LYS A 23 -39.84 20.44 15.08
N ILE A 24 -38.56 20.14 15.19
CA ILE A 24 -37.75 20.42 16.38
C ILE A 24 -36.85 21.64 16.12
N SER A 25 -36.53 22.36 17.17
CA SER A 25 -35.60 23.50 17.15
C SER A 25 -34.78 23.52 18.44
N GLY A 26 -33.69 24.28 18.45
CA GLY A 26 -32.88 24.45 19.64
C GLY A 26 -31.60 25.22 19.35
N VAL A 27 -30.79 25.41 20.36
CA VAL A 27 -29.48 26.07 20.30
C VAL A 27 -28.41 25.09 20.72
N VAL A 28 -27.28 25.10 20.01
CA VAL A 28 -26.11 24.31 20.35
C VAL A 28 -25.06 25.23 20.99
N LYS A 29 -24.55 24.80 22.15
CA LYS A 29 -23.56 25.55 22.93
C LYS A 29 -22.42 24.63 23.37
N ASP A 30 -21.26 25.19 23.62
CA ASP A 30 -20.20 24.54 24.37
C ASP A 30 -20.62 24.28 25.82
N SER A 31 -20.36 23.09 26.34
CA SER A 31 -20.81 22.70 27.68
C SER A 31 -20.02 23.37 28.81
N ARG A 32 -18.78 23.83 28.53
CA ARG A 32 -17.86 24.41 29.52
C ARG A 32 -17.85 25.92 29.48
N SER A 33 -17.72 26.53 28.29
CA SER A 33 -17.67 27.99 28.10
C SER A 33 -19.06 28.62 27.99
N GLY A 34 -20.07 27.82 27.59
CA GLY A 34 -21.40 28.33 27.27
C GLY A 34 -21.49 29.09 25.93
N GLU A 35 -20.38 29.16 25.18
CA GLU A 35 -20.34 29.81 23.87
C GLU A 35 -21.24 29.11 22.85
N ILE A 36 -21.78 29.90 21.94
CA ILE A 36 -22.65 29.42 20.86
C ILE A 36 -21.79 28.76 19.78
N LEU A 37 -22.20 27.56 19.36
CA LEU A 37 -21.50 26.79 18.32
C LEU A 37 -22.23 26.89 16.98
N SER A 38 -21.63 27.58 16.00
CA SER A 38 -22.11 27.66 14.62
C SER A 38 -21.49 26.55 13.74
N GLY A 39 -22.25 26.08 12.73
CA GLY A 39 -21.75 25.05 11.80
C GLY A 39 -21.77 23.61 12.36
N VAL A 40 -22.43 23.36 13.49
CA VAL A 40 -22.60 22.02 14.06
C VAL A 40 -23.53 21.20 13.16
N ALA A 41 -23.10 20.03 12.73
CA ALA A 41 -23.91 19.12 11.93
C ALA A 41 -24.87 18.33 12.83
N ILE A 42 -26.16 18.32 12.47
CA ILE A 42 -27.23 17.59 13.16
C ILE A 42 -27.93 16.70 12.14
N ALA A 43 -27.77 15.40 12.24
CA ALA A 43 -28.38 14.41 11.35
C ALA A 43 -29.40 13.55 12.11
N VAL A 44 -30.39 13.03 11.41
CA VAL A 44 -31.33 12.04 11.95
C VAL A 44 -30.79 10.64 11.72
N GLN A 45 -30.64 9.85 12.77
CA GLN A 45 -30.13 8.48 12.70
C GLN A 45 -31.01 7.63 11.77
N GLY A 46 -30.38 7.02 10.74
CA GLY A 46 -31.09 6.16 9.79
C GLY A 46 -31.92 6.89 8.72
N ALA A 47 -31.97 8.21 8.73
CA ALA A 47 -32.62 9.01 7.71
C ALA A 47 -31.59 9.88 6.97
N GLY A 48 -31.74 10.07 5.67
CA GLY A 48 -30.87 10.95 4.87
C GLY A 48 -31.10 12.45 5.09
N THR A 49 -31.73 12.86 6.20
CA THR A 49 -32.07 14.25 6.55
C THR A 49 -31.18 14.78 7.66
N GLY A 50 -30.74 16.01 7.52
CA GLY A 50 -29.92 16.72 8.51
C GLY A 50 -29.94 18.23 8.29
N THR A 51 -29.36 18.97 9.23
CA THR A 51 -29.19 20.43 9.19
C THR A 51 -27.86 20.82 9.83
N ILE A 52 -27.47 22.06 9.68
CA ILE A 52 -26.32 22.67 10.37
C ILE A 52 -26.81 23.86 11.20
N THR A 53 -26.12 24.14 12.32
CA THR A 53 -26.44 25.33 13.11
C THR A 53 -26.05 26.61 12.39
N SER A 54 -26.91 27.62 12.50
CA SER A 54 -26.68 29.00 12.00
C SER A 54 -25.61 29.73 12.83
N LEU A 55 -25.28 30.96 12.44
CA LEU A 55 -24.26 31.77 13.13
C LEU A 55 -24.61 32.08 14.60
N ASP A 56 -25.88 32.09 14.95
CA ASP A 56 -26.40 32.22 16.32
C ASP A 56 -26.59 30.88 17.05
N GLY A 57 -26.03 29.77 16.48
CA GLY A 57 -26.08 28.42 17.02
C GLY A 57 -27.47 27.77 16.98
N THR A 58 -28.46 28.42 16.37
CA THR A 58 -29.81 27.87 16.27
C THR A 58 -29.91 26.80 15.16
N TYR A 59 -30.79 25.83 15.33
CA TYR A 59 -31.13 24.87 14.31
C TYR A 59 -32.62 24.54 14.27
N SER A 60 -33.09 24.05 13.15
CA SER A 60 -34.46 23.55 12.98
C SER A 60 -34.47 22.40 11.99
N LEU A 61 -35.17 21.31 12.35
CA LEU A 61 -35.20 20.07 11.59
C LEU A 61 -36.53 19.35 11.79
N ASN A 62 -37.05 18.70 10.74
CA ASN A 62 -38.21 17.80 10.85
C ASN A 62 -37.73 16.38 11.13
N VAL A 63 -38.28 15.76 12.18
CA VAL A 63 -37.83 14.44 12.64
C VAL A 63 -39.01 13.63 13.18
N ASP A 64 -38.87 12.30 13.14
CA ASP A 64 -39.80 11.41 13.83
C ASP A 64 -39.77 11.68 15.33
N PRO A 65 -40.93 11.81 16.02
CA PRO A 65 -40.97 12.00 17.46
C PRO A 65 -40.19 10.97 18.29
N GLN A 66 -40.01 9.76 17.78
CA GLN A 66 -39.21 8.69 18.39
C GLN A 66 -37.79 8.59 17.83
N GLY A 67 -37.40 9.47 16.88
CA GLY A 67 -36.09 9.50 16.25
C GLY A 67 -34.96 9.88 17.21
N THR A 68 -33.72 9.67 16.75
CA THR A 68 -32.50 10.05 17.47
C THR A 68 -31.70 11.00 16.60
N LEU A 69 -31.25 12.12 17.18
CA LEU A 69 -30.34 13.06 16.55
C LEU A 69 -28.90 12.62 16.76
N ILE A 70 -28.09 12.64 15.71
CA ILE A 70 -26.64 12.52 15.78
C ILE A 70 -26.09 13.94 15.58
N VAL A 71 -25.42 14.44 16.61
CA VAL A 71 -24.86 15.80 16.62
C VAL A 71 -23.35 15.69 16.60
N SER A 72 -22.71 16.29 15.61
CA SER A 72 -21.26 16.23 15.43
C SER A 72 -20.69 17.60 15.09
N TYR A 73 -19.54 17.92 15.66
CA TYR A 73 -18.79 19.14 15.40
C TYR A 73 -17.29 18.86 15.56
N ILE A 74 -16.45 19.52 14.77
CA ILE A 74 -15.01 19.33 14.83
C ILE A 74 -14.49 19.80 16.20
N GLY A 75 -13.77 18.92 16.91
CA GLY A 75 -13.26 19.20 18.25
C GLY A 75 -14.22 18.85 19.39
N TYR A 76 -15.39 18.25 19.10
CA TYR A 76 -16.39 17.89 20.10
C TYR A 76 -16.81 16.42 20.01
N GLU A 77 -17.20 15.82 21.14
CA GLU A 77 -17.75 14.47 21.21
C GLU A 77 -19.04 14.37 20.40
N THR A 78 -19.14 13.39 19.51
CA THR A 78 -20.38 13.11 18.80
C THR A 78 -21.44 12.60 19.78
N GLN A 79 -22.60 13.29 19.86
CA GLN A 79 -23.68 12.95 20.77
C GLN A 79 -24.87 12.35 20.03
N SER A 80 -25.47 11.32 20.61
CA SER A 80 -26.74 10.71 20.16
C SER A 80 -27.85 11.12 21.13
N ILE A 81 -28.79 11.94 20.66
CA ILE A 81 -29.85 12.54 21.49
C ILE A 81 -31.21 12.05 21.02
N PRO A 82 -31.91 11.21 21.80
CA PRO A 82 -33.27 10.78 21.47
C PRO A 82 -34.24 11.96 21.57
N VAL A 83 -35.10 12.14 20.57
CA VAL A 83 -36.07 13.25 20.49
C VAL A 83 -37.16 13.12 21.56
N LYS A 84 -37.71 11.94 21.74
CA LYS A 84 -38.76 11.62 22.75
C LYS A 84 -39.94 12.59 22.72
N GLY A 85 -40.40 12.97 21.51
CA GLY A 85 -41.53 13.86 21.30
C GLY A 85 -41.31 15.35 21.69
N ARG A 86 -40.09 15.76 22.02
CA ARG A 86 -39.78 17.18 22.37
C ARG A 86 -39.72 18.03 21.10
N SER A 87 -40.24 19.26 21.17
CA SER A 87 -40.20 20.26 20.10
C SER A 87 -39.00 21.20 20.23
N VAL A 88 -38.43 21.33 21.43
CA VAL A 88 -37.24 22.14 21.68
C VAL A 88 -36.18 21.31 22.36
N ILE A 89 -34.98 21.22 21.74
CA ILE A 89 -33.85 20.47 22.26
C ILE A 89 -32.61 21.35 22.20
N ASN A 90 -32.22 21.91 23.34
CA ASN A 90 -30.95 22.60 23.47
C ASN A 90 -29.84 21.59 23.75
N ILE A 91 -28.72 21.75 23.06
CA ILE A 91 -27.62 20.81 23.04
C ILE A 91 -26.39 21.47 23.64
N ALA A 92 -25.81 20.85 24.66
CA ALA A 92 -24.53 21.21 25.22
C ALA A 92 -23.48 20.21 24.73
N MET A 93 -22.63 20.61 23.81
CA MET A 93 -21.56 19.77 23.29
C MET A 93 -20.35 19.80 24.22
N LYS A 94 -19.79 18.63 24.46
CA LYS A 94 -18.54 18.50 25.23
C LYS A 94 -17.37 18.48 24.26
N GLU A 95 -16.33 19.26 24.56
CA GLU A 95 -15.07 19.14 23.84
C GLU A 95 -14.57 17.70 23.89
N ASP A 96 -14.17 17.18 22.75
CA ASP A 96 -13.55 15.85 22.68
C ASP A 96 -12.12 15.94 23.19
N MET A 97 -11.98 15.80 24.50
CA MET A 97 -10.68 15.78 25.19
C MET A 97 -9.79 14.61 24.70
N ASN A 98 -10.37 13.57 24.07
CA ASN A 98 -9.61 12.47 23.51
C ASN A 98 -8.81 12.86 22.27
N LEU A 99 -9.26 13.88 21.52
CA LEU A 99 -8.47 14.45 20.41
C LEU A 99 -7.20 15.18 20.91
N LEU A 100 -7.23 15.75 22.11
CA LEU A 100 -6.08 16.39 22.74
C LEU A 100 -5.11 15.40 23.39
N ASP A 101 -5.60 14.22 23.75
CA ASP A 101 -4.82 13.14 24.36
C ASP A 101 -4.43 12.03 23.36
N GLU A 102 -4.64 12.22 22.04
CA GLU A 102 -4.20 11.27 21.04
C GLU A 102 -2.68 11.04 21.16
N VAL A 103 -2.33 9.85 21.62
CA VAL A 103 -0.93 9.43 21.77
C VAL A 103 -0.50 8.78 20.48
N ILE A 104 0.53 9.33 19.86
CA ILE A 104 1.11 8.78 18.64
C ILE A 104 2.48 8.16 18.92
N VAL A 105 2.83 7.15 18.14
CA VAL A 105 4.16 6.57 18.15
C VAL A 105 5.09 7.51 17.40
N VAL A 106 6.12 8.00 18.06
CA VAL A 106 7.13 8.88 17.46
C VAL A 106 8.49 8.31 17.79
N GLY A 107 9.08 7.62 16.89
CA GLY A 107 10.39 6.98 17.01
C GLY A 107 10.62 6.50 18.44
N TYR A 108 11.16 5.41 18.72
CA TYR A 108 11.58 4.94 20.06
C TYR A 108 10.70 5.38 21.27
N GLY A 109 9.37 5.60 21.07
CA GLY A 109 8.45 5.97 22.16
C GLY A 109 7.11 6.50 21.69
N THR A 110 6.27 6.86 22.65
CA THR A 110 4.96 7.45 22.40
C THR A 110 4.92 8.87 22.97
N GLN A 111 4.29 9.80 22.24
CA GLN A 111 4.09 11.18 22.69
C GLN A 111 2.66 11.61 22.41
N LYS A 112 2.16 12.56 23.19
CA LYS A 112 0.89 13.21 22.85
C LYS A 112 1.08 13.96 21.54
N LYS A 113 0.13 13.85 20.63
CA LYS A 113 0.15 14.56 19.34
C LYS A 113 0.29 16.07 19.54
N SER A 114 -0.33 16.59 20.59
CA SER A 114 -0.24 17.98 21.00
C SER A 114 1.16 18.42 21.45
N ASP A 115 2.02 17.50 21.89
CA ASP A 115 3.38 17.81 22.40
C ASP A 115 4.45 17.79 21.31
N LEU A 116 4.04 17.49 20.08
CA LEU A 116 4.97 17.42 18.95
C LEU A 116 5.29 18.82 18.43
N THR A 117 6.59 19.10 18.35
CA THR A 117 7.10 20.34 17.78
C THR A 117 7.32 20.26 16.28
N GLY A 118 7.23 19.05 15.69
CA GLY A 118 7.43 18.78 14.27
C GLY A 118 6.12 18.64 13.48
N SER A 119 6.19 18.84 12.15
CA SER A 119 5.05 18.60 11.25
C SER A 119 4.84 17.13 11.00
N ILE A 120 3.76 16.58 11.54
CA ILE A 120 3.34 15.19 11.36
C ILE A 120 1.97 15.15 10.69
N SER A 121 1.81 14.29 9.68
CA SER A 121 0.51 13.96 9.14
C SER A 121 0.11 12.57 9.62
N SER A 122 -1.12 12.43 10.10
CA SER A 122 -1.68 11.15 10.54
C SER A 122 -2.86 10.77 9.66
N VAL A 123 -2.89 9.52 9.22
CA VAL A 123 -3.97 8.89 8.46
C VAL A 123 -4.46 7.70 9.27
N SER A 124 -5.72 7.73 9.68
CA SER A 124 -6.32 6.68 10.52
C SER A 124 -6.97 5.57 9.71
N SER A 125 -7.24 4.43 10.34
CA SER A 125 -7.98 3.33 9.72
C SER A 125 -9.39 3.74 9.24
N LYS A 126 -10.01 4.75 9.85
CA LYS A 126 -11.31 5.30 9.41
C LYS A 126 -11.20 6.00 8.06
N ASP A 127 -10.08 6.71 7.84
CA ASP A 127 -9.84 7.47 6.60
C ASP A 127 -9.56 6.53 5.41
N VAL A 128 -9.14 5.30 5.67
CA VAL A 128 -8.71 4.34 4.65
C VAL A 128 -9.67 3.15 4.45
N LYS A 129 -10.64 2.96 5.33
CA LYS A 129 -11.54 1.79 5.33
C LYS A 129 -12.32 1.60 4.02
N ASN A 130 -12.58 2.67 3.27
CA ASN A 130 -13.38 2.65 2.05
C ASN A 130 -12.54 2.58 0.76
N TYR A 131 -11.23 2.39 0.87
CA TYR A 131 -10.34 2.31 -0.28
C TYR A 131 -9.98 0.85 -0.58
N ALA A 132 -10.40 0.37 -1.75
CA ALA A 132 -9.99 -0.94 -2.27
C ALA A 132 -8.61 -0.81 -2.92
N VAL A 133 -7.54 -0.90 -2.12
CA VAL A 133 -6.16 -0.84 -2.59
C VAL A 133 -5.41 -2.12 -2.24
N SER A 134 -4.54 -2.55 -3.12
CA SER A 134 -3.68 -3.72 -2.91
C SER A 134 -2.41 -3.41 -2.12
N ASN A 135 -1.99 -2.12 -2.09
CA ASN A 135 -0.75 -1.65 -1.46
C ASN A 135 -1.02 -0.56 -0.42
N VAL A 136 -0.41 -0.69 0.77
CA VAL A 136 -0.54 0.26 1.88
C VAL A 136 -0.08 1.67 1.51
N SER A 137 0.97 1.80 0.68
CA SER A 137 1.48 3.11 0.26
C SER A 137 0.43 3.94 -0.48
N GLN A 138 -0.49 3.31 -1.21
CA GLN A 138 -1.57 4.00 -1.93
C GLN A 138 -2.58 4.66 -0.99
N LEU A 139 -2.70 4.19 0.26
CA LEU A 139 -3.56 4.80 1.28
C LEU A 139 -3.16 6.24 1.62
N LEU A 140 -1.91 6.63 1.33
CA LEU A 140 -1.40 7.98 1.57
C LEU A 140 -1.74 8.96 0.46
N THR A 141 -2.28 8.49 -0.69
CA THR A 141 -2.59 9.33 -1.85
C THR A 141 -3.60 10.41 -1.49
N GLY A 142 -3.17 11.67 -1.58
CA GLY A 142 -4.01 12.83 -1.27
C GLY A 142 -4.41 13.01 0.20
N LYS A 143 -3.87 12.18 1.12
CA LYS A 143 -4.22 12.21 2.56
C LYS A 143 -3.20 12.94 3.43
N ALA A 144 -1.96 13.04 2.99
CA ALA A 144 -0.89 13.67 3.77
C ALA A 144 -0.26 14.82 2.98
N ALA A 145 -0.39 16.05 3.48
CA ALA A 145 0.22 17.23 2.84
C ALA A 145 1.75 17.06 2.74
N GLY A 146 2.32 17.37 1.56
CA GLY A 146 3.75 17.22 1.29
C GLY A 146 4.20 15.77 1.06
N VAL A 147 3.27 14.84 0.87
CA VAL A 147 3.54 13.45 0.47
C VAL A 147 2.99 13.25 -0.94
N PHE A 148 3.88 12.91 -1.85
CA PHE A 148 3.54 12.54 -3.21
C PHE A 148 3.54 11.02 -3.33
N VAL A 149 2.47 10.47 -3.90
CA VAL A 149 2.32 9.03 -4.13
C VAL A 149 1.92 8.81 -5.58
N SER A 150 2.67 8.00 -6.29
CA SER A 150 2.41 7.65 -7.70
C SER A 150 2.57 6.16 -7.93
N SER A 151 1.65 5.58 -8.67
CA SER A 151 1.81 4.24 -9.26
C SER A 151 2.37 4.42 -10.67
N SER A 152 3.56 3.90 -10.94
CA SER A 152 4.27 4.11 -12.20
C SER A 152 3.66 3.36 -13.36
N SER A 153 3.22 2.12 -13.15
CA SER A 153 2.72 1.25 -14.21
C SER A 153 1.27 0.79 -14.02
N GLY A 154 0.74 0.85 -12.80
CA GLY A 154 -0.57 0.26 -12.47
C GLY A 154 -0.58 -1.28 -12.47
N GLN A 155 0.57 -1.94 -12.58
CA GLN A 155 0.67 -3.40 -12.53
C GLN A 155 0.26 -3.95 -11.15
N PRO A 156 -0.37 -5.13 -11.13
CA PRO A 156 -0.70 -5.79 -9.88
C PRO A 156 0.53 -6.04 -9.00
N GLY A 157 0.44 -5.71 -7.71
CA GLY A 157 1.51 -5.96 -6.74
C GLY A 157 2.70 -5.00 -6.78
N GLU A 158 2.70 -4.02 -7.71
CA GLU A 158 3.77 -3.03 -7.77
C GLU A 158 3.71 -2.04 -6.60
N SER A 159 4.89 -1.64 -6.13
CA SER A 159 5.02 -0.61 -5.10
C SER A 159 4.67 0.77 -5.64
N ALA A 160 3.85 1.51 -4.93
CA ALA A 160 3.71 2.93 -5.23
C ALA A 160 5.01 3.67 -4.86
N ILE A 161 5.40 4.61 -5.71
CA ILE A 161 6.50 5.53 -5.43
C ILE A 161 5.99 6.56 -4.42
N VAL A 162 6.63 6.61 -3.25
CA VAL A 162 6.32 7.60 -2.22
C VAL A 162 7.48 8.57 -2.08
N ARG A 163 7.17 9.86 -2.05
CA ARG A 163 8.15 10.94 -1.83
C ARG A 163 7.62 11.88 -0.75
N VAL A 164 8.47 12.20 0.21
CA VAL A 164 8.14 13.13 1.29
C VAL A 164 8.94 14.41 1.07
N ARG A 165 8.23 15.52 0.81
CA ARG A 165 8.83 16.84 0.52
C ARG A 165 9.79 16.88 -0.69
N GLY A 166 9.59 15.99 -1.68
CA GLY A 166 10.35 15.99 -2.93
C GLY A 166 11.54 15.05 -2.93
N LEU A 167 12.56 15.37 -3.74
CA LEU A 167 13.77 14.58 -3.93
C LEU A 167 14.90 15.18 -3.11
N GLY A 168 15.48 14.42 -2.19
CA GLY A 168 16.58 14.85 -1.31
C GLY A 168 17.93 14.22 -1.66
N SER A 169 17.97 13.23 -2.55
CA SER A 169 19.15 12.46 -2.88
C SER A 169 19.21 12.17 -4.38
N VAL A 170 20.42 12.02 -4.93
CA VAL A 170 20.63 11.57 -6.31
C VAL A 170 20.42 10.06 -6.45
N ASN A 171 20.63 9.29 -5.39
CA ASN A 171 20.59 7.82 -5.43
C ASN A 171 19.22 7.27 -5.04
N ASP A 172 18.87 7.34 -3.75
CA ASP A 172 17.61 6.81 -3.21
C ASP A 172 16.82 7.92 -2.53
N ASN A 173 15.54 8.02 -2.88
CA ASN A 173 14.60 9.01 -2.34
C ASN A 173 13.39 8.36 -1.66
N ASN A 174 13.45 7.06 -1.38
CA ASN A 174 12.39 6.39 -0.66
C ASN A 174 12.39 6.82 0.82
N PRO A 175 11.23 7.04 1.43
CA PRO A 175 11.14 7.24 2.87
C PRO A 175 11.48 5.95 3.61
N LEU A 176 11.91 6.07 4.86
CA LEU A 176 12.06 4.93 5.75
C LEU A 176 10.69 4.48 6.24
N TYR A 177 10.36 3.20 6.06
CA TYR A 177 9.14 2.61 6.60
C TYR A 177 9.43 1.91 7.92
N ILE A 178 8.61 2.20 8.94
CA ILE A 178 8.70 1.57 10.26
C ILE A 178 7.34 0.96 10.59
N VAL A 179 7.26 -0.35 10.71
CA VAL A 179 6.03 -1.07 11.05
C VAL A 179 6.12 -1.65 12.46
N ASP A 180 5.29 -1.18 13.39
CA ASP A 180 5.31 -1.54 14.81
C ASP A 180 6.71 -1.47 15.44
N GLY A 181 7.49 -0.44 15.06
CA GLY A 181 8.85 -0.20 15.54
C GLY A 181 9.95 -0.95 14.79
N GLN A 182 9.62 -1.69 13.72
CA GLN A 182 10.58 -2.39 12.89
C GLN A 182 10.76 -1.69 11.54
N PRO A 183 12.01 -1.37 11.13
CA PRO A 183 12.30 -0.90 9.77
C PRO A 183 12.04 -2.00 8.74
N LEU A 184 11.36 -1.63 7.63
CA LEU A 184 11.14 -2.47 6.45
C LEU A 184 11.54 -1.69 5.19
N ASP A 185 11.93 -2.40 4.14
CA ASP A 185 12.30 -1.78 2.86
C ASP A 185 11.07 -1.23 2.10
N ASN A 186 9.91 -1.87 2.25
CA ASN A 186 8.65 -1.47 1.62
C ASN A 186 7.43 -2.00 2.40
N LEU A 187 6.23 -1.57 1.99
CA LEU A 187 4.95 -1.97 2.61
C LEU A 187 4.17 -3.00 1.78
N ASN A 188 4.74 -3.62 0.73
CA ASN A 188 4.03 -4.52 -0.18
C ASN A 188 3.53 -5.80 0.49
N ASN A 189 4.25 -6.24 1.52
CA ASN A 189 3.95 -7.46 2.27
C ASN A 189 2.90 -7.24 3.38
N LEU A 190 2.50 -5.98 3.60
CA LEU A 190 1.53 -5.61 4.64
C LEU A 190 0.13 -5.53 4.05
N ASN A 191 -0.86 -6.11 4.76
CA ASN A 191 -2.25 -6.01 4.36
C ASN A 191 -2.83 -4.64 4.80
N PRO A 192 -3.42 -3.85 3.89
CA PRO A 192 -4.07 -2.58 4.25
C PRO A 192 -5.11 -2.69 5.37
N SER A 193 -5.83 -3.82 5.44
CA SER A 193 -6.84 -4.07 6.48
C SER A 193 -6.25 -4.24 7.88
N ASP A 194 -4.94 -4.50 8.02
CA ASP A 194 -4.27 -4.63 9.32
C ASP A 194 -3.87 -3.30 9.93
N ILE A 195 -3.94 -2.22 9.16
CA ILE A 195 -3.48 -0.90 9.58
C ILE A 195 -4.48 -0.28 10.57
N ASP A 196 -3.95 0.24 11.67
CA ASP A 196 -4.67 1.11 12.59
C ASP A 196 -4.47 2.58 12.20
N ARG A 197 -3.21 2.99 11.98
CA ARG A 197 -2.85 4.34 11.56
C ARG A 197 -1.49 4.39 10.88
N ILE A 198 -1.29 5.46 10.12
CA ILE A 198 -0.03 5.78 9.46
C ILE A 198 0.34 7.22 9.85
N GLU A 199 1.52 7.43 10.41
CA GLU A 199 2.09 8.74 10.67
C GLU A 199 3.24 9.01 9.71
N VAL A 200 3.28 10.22 9.15
CA VAL A 200 4.37 10.66 8.27
C VAL A 200 5.16 11.76 8.95
N LEU A 201 6.40 11.45 9.32
CA LEU A 201 7.37 12.41 9.85
C LEU A 201 8.05 13.11 8.67
N LYS A 202 7.91 14.42 8.61
CA LYS A 202 8.36 15.22 7.46
C LYS A 202 9.51 16.16 7.80
N ASP A 203 9.65 16.52 9.07
CA ASP A 203 10.66 17.48 9.53
C ASP A 203 11.95 16.80 9.94
N ALA A 204 13.06 17.47 9.68
CA ALA A 204 14.39 16.99 10.05
C ALA A 204 14.50 16.68 11.57
N SER A 205 13.85 17.48 12.43
CA SER A 205 13.85 17.27 13.88
C SER A 205 13.14 15.97 14.29
N ALA A 206 12.01 15.64 13.67
CA ALA A 206 11.29 14.41 13.92
C ALA A 206 12.01 13.18 13.32
N CYS A 207 12.70 13.36 12.18
CA CYS A 207 13.41 12.30 11.48
C CYS A 207 14.82 12.03 12.01
N ALA A 208 15.46 13.00 12.70
CA ALA A 208 16.85 12.89 13.16
C ALA A 208 17.12 11.67 14.04
N ILE A 209 16.13 11.23 14.82
CA ILE A 209 16.22 10.04 15.68
C ILE A 209 16.45 8.75 14.86
N TYR A 210 16.12 8.75 13.56
CA TYR A 210 16.34 7.64 12.63
C TYR A 210 17.66 7.73 11.85
N GLY A 211 18.48 8.78 12.13
CA GLY A 211 19.78 8.99 11.52
C GLY A 211 19.71 9.23 10.00
N SER A 212 20.75 8.79 9.29
CA SER A 212 20.84 8.98 7.83
C SER A 212 19.67 8.39 7.05
N ARG A 213 19.07 7.29 7.53
CA ARG A 213 17.92 6.64 6.87
C ARG A 213 16.63 7.47 6.92
N GLY A 214 16.53 8.41 7.90
CA GLY A 214 15.39 9.31 8.01
C GLY A 214 15.48 10.56 7.11
N SER A 215 16.52 10.73 6.31
CA SER A 215 16.76 11.93 5.49
C SER A 215 15.64 12.24 4.49
N ASN A 216 15.00 11.21 3.95
CA ASN A 216 13.90 11.31 2.96
C ASN A 216 12.50 11.24 3.62
N GLY A 217 12.41 11.46 4.94
CA GLY A 217 11.19 11.30 5.72
C GLY A 217 11.02 9.88 6.26
N VAL A 218 10.11 9.75 7.23
CA VAL A 218 9.81 8.46 7.89
C VAL A 218 8.30 8.23 7.89
N ILE A 219 7.89 7.04 7.52
CA ILE A 219 6.50 6.60 7.53
C ILE A 219 6.36 5.53 8.61
N LEU A 220 5.65 5.89 9.68
CA LEU A 220 5.37 5.01 10.79
C LEU A 220 4.02 4.34 10.56
N VAL A 221 3.99 3.04 10.61
CA VAL A 221 2.76 2.24 10.46
C VAL A 221 2.50 1.51 11.77
N THR A 222 1.37 1.79 12.38
CA THR A 222 0.88 1.05 13.55
C THR A 222 -0.21 0.10 13.10
N THR A 223 -0.09 -1.17 13.47
CA THR A 223 -1.09 -2.17 13.13
C THR A 223 -2.10 -2.36 14.25
N LYS A 224 -3.27 -2.91 13.90
CA LYS A 224 -4.37 -3.17 14.83
C LYS A 224 -3.94 -4.15 15.93
N LYS A 225 -4.24 -3.82 17.18
CA LYS A 225 -3.99 -4.64 18.37
C LYS A 225 -5.30 -5.02 19.06
N GLY A 226 -5.25 -5.98 19.99
CA GLY A 226 -6.38 -6.26 20.88
C GLY A 226 -6.64 -5.12 21.86
N GLU A 227 -7.91 -4.80 22.11
CA GLU A 227 -8.33 -3.80 23.09
C GLU A 227 -8.79 -4.49 24.39
N SER A 228 -8.38 -3.98 25.55
CA SER A 228 -8.76 -4.55 26.85
C SER A 228 -10.28 -4.61 27.00
N GLY A 229 -10.79 -5.73 27.54
CA GLY A 229 -12.22 -5.94 27.75
C GLY A 229 -13.04 -6.26 26.49
N LYS A 230 -12.42 -6.29 25.28
CA LYS A 230 -13.13 -6.55 24.02
C LYS A 230 -12.62 -7.78 23.30
N THR A 231 -13.56 -8.53 22.73
CA THR A 231 -13.30 -9.55 21.71
C THR A 231 -13.99 -9.11 20.42
N SER A 232 -13.28 -9.06 19.31
CA SER A 232 -13.85 -8.74 18.01
C SER A 232 -13.35 -9.69 16.93
N VAL A 233 -14.29 -10.12 16.09
CA VAL A 233 -14.01 -10.86 14.87
C VAL A 233 -14.55 -10.01 13.71
N SER A 234 -13.73 -9.71 12.74
CA SER A 234 -14.13 -8.98 11.54
C SER A 234 -13.66 -9.70 10.30
N LEU A 235 -14.53 -9.78 9.29
CA LEU A 235 -14.23 -10.22 7.95
C LEU A 235 -14.43 -9.02 7.02
N ASP A 236 -13.33 -8.59 6.39
CA ASP A 236 -13.35 -7.57 5.35
C ASP A 236 -13.14 -8.28 4.00
N ALA A 237 -14.12 -8.19 3.11
CA ALA A 237 -14.07 -8.82 1.79
C ALA A 237 -14.56 -7.86 0.71
N TYR A 238 -13.88 -7.83 -0.41
CA TYR A 238 -14.35 -7.14 -1.60
C TYR A 238 -13.98 -7.88 -2.87
N VAL A 239 -14.78 -7.67 -3.92
CA VAL A 239 -14.53 -8.08 -5.28
C VAL A 239 -14.68 -6.84 -6.16
N GLY A 240 -13.74 -6.62 -7.05
CA GLY A 240 -13.72 -5.48 -7.96
C GLY A 240 -13.21 -5.86 -9.34
N PHE A 241 -13.48 -4.99 -10.31
CA PHE A 241 -13.01 -5.14 -11.67
C PHE A 241 -12.03 -4.03 -12.00
N LYS A 242 -10.94 -4.37 -12.67
CA LYS A 242 -9.91 -3.44 -13.16
C LYS A 242 -9.94 -3.42 -14.68
N SER A 243 -10.12 -2.26 -15.25
CA SER A 243 -9.98 -2.06 -16.69
C SER A 243 -9.11 -0.85 -16.97
N SER A 244 -8.58 -0.75 -18.18
CA SER A 244 -7.87 0.46 -18.60
C SER A 244 -8.85 1.65 -18.58
N TYR A 245 -8.48 2.70 -17.85
CA TYR A 245 -9.33 3.90 -17.69
C TYR A 245 -9.50 4.65 -19.00
N LYS A 246 -8.45 4.71 -19.81
CA LYS A 246 -8.45 5.40 -21.11
C LYS A 246 -7.60 4.60 -22.08
N ALA A 247 -8.26 4.05 -23.09
CA ALA A 247 -7.57 3.49 -24.25
C ALA A 247 -6.89 4.62 -25.03
N LEU A 248 -5.70 4.36 -25.54
CA LEU A 248 -5.14 5.21 -26.57
C LEU A 248 -5.92 4.95 -27.86
N GLU A 249 -6.34 6.01 -28.53
CA GLU A 249 -6.90 5.89 -29.87
C GLU A 249 -5.76 5.53 -30.82
N MET A 250 -5.82 4.31 -31.34
CA MET A 250 -4.84 3.79 -32.30
C MET A 250 -5.35 4.05 -33.70
N CYS A 251 -4.42 4.31 -34.64
CA CYS A 251 -4.77 4.34 -36.04
C CYS A 251 -5.36 2.98 -36.47
N ASN A 252 -6.47 3.01 -37.18
CA ASN A 252 -6.96 1.84 -37.88
C ASN A 252 -6.12 1.58 -39.16
N SER A 253 -6.34 0.47 -39.83
CA SER A 253 -5.57 0.07 -41.00
C SER A 253 -5.61 1.12 -42.13
N THR A 254 -6.74 1.75 -42.36
CA THR A 254 -6.92 2.78 -43.41
C THR A 254 -6.21 4.06 -43.07
N GLU A 255 -6.31 4.51 -41.81
CA GLU A 255 -5.60 5.70 -41.33
C GLU A 255 -4.09 5.49 -41.36
N PHE A 256 -3.61 4.33 -40.87
CA PHE A 256 -2.19 3.99 -40.86
C PHE A 256 -1.64 3.91 -42.29
N HIS A 257 -2.37 3.27 -43.21
CA HIS A 257 -2.00 3.21 -44.62
C HIS A 257 -1.84 4.61 -45.22
N SER A 258 -2.83 5.48 -45.05
CA SER A 258 -2.81 6.85 -45.58
C SER A 258 -1.67 7.68 -44.99
N PHE A 259 -1.47 7.57 -43.66
CA PHE A 259 -0.40 8.25 -42.94
C PHE A 259 1.00 7.85 -43.45
N MET A 260 1.23 6.55 -43.63
CA MET A 260 2.53 6.06 -44.09
C MET A 260 2.83 6.49 -45.53
N HIS A 261 1.85 6.45 -46.45
CA HIS A 261 2.00 6.97 -47.79
C HIS A 261 2.36 8.47 -47.82
N GLU A 262 1.68 9.27 -46.99
CA GLU A 262 1.96 10.68 -46.86
C GLU A 262 3.36 10.94 -46.27
N ALA A 263 3.75 10.21 -45.23
CA ALA A 263 5.04 10.34 -44.58
C ALA A 263 6.21 10.03 -45.55
N TYR A 264 6.10 8.94 -46.29
CA TYR A 264 7.13 8.56 -47.27
C TYR A 264 7.21 9.55 -48.45
N LYS A 265 6.04 9.99 -48.94
CA LYS A 265 5.98 11.04 -49.99
C LYS A 265 6.65 12.32 -49.51
N ASN A 266 6.39 12.78 -48.30
CA ASN A 266 6.98 14.00 -47.74
C ASN A 266 8.48 13.85 -47.49
N ALA A 267 8.95 12.66 -47.20
CA ALA A 267 10.36 12.33 -47.07
C ALA A 267 11.08 12.15 -48.42
N GLY A 268 10.37 12.22 -49.57
CA GLY A 268 10.94 11.93 -50.89
C GLY A 268 11.37 10.47 -51.06
N GLN A 269 10.81 9.57 -50.29
CA GLN A 269 11.13 8.14 -50.31
C GLN A 269 9.98 7.33 -50.95
N THR A 270 10.33 6.16 -51.50
CA THR A 270 9.35 5.21 -52.02
C THR A 270 8.96 4.22 -50.92
N LEU A 271 7.68 4.07 -50.67
CA LEU A 271 7.17 3.07 -49.75
C LEU A 271 7.32 1.65 -50.35
N ASP A 272 7.71 0.67 -49.52
CA ASP A 272 7.83 -0.73 -49.96
C ASP A 272 6.46 -1.24 -50.47
N PRO A 273 6.34 -1.81 -51.66
CA PRO A 273 5.10 -2.37 -52.17
C PRO A 273 4.50 -3.50 -51.30
N LYS A 274 5.29 -4.09 -50.39
CA LYS A 274 4.74 -5.02 -49.38
C LYS A 274 3.71 -4.36 -48.49
N PHE A 275 3.83 -3.07 -48.23
CA PHE A 275 2.92 -2.32 -47.38
C PHE A 275 1.51 -2.32 -47.93
N ASP A 276 1.35 -2.02 -49.21
CA ASP A 276 0.03 -2.06 -49.87
C ASP A 276 -0.54 -3.48 -49.91
N ARG A 277 0.28 -4.51 -50.15
CA ARG A 277 -0.14 -5.90 -50.15
C ARG A 277 -0.62 -6.37 -48.78
N GLN A 278 -0.03 -5.85 -47.67
CA GLN A 278 -0.51 -6.17 -46.34
C GLN A 278 -1.85 -5.50 -46.04
N TYR A 279 -1.99 -4.22 -46.43
CA TYR A 279 -3.25 -3.51 -46.30
C TYR A 279 -4.38 -4.22 -47.07
N GLU A 280 -4.13 -4.69 -48.30
CA GLU A 280 -5.08 -5.43 -49.15
C GLU A 280 -5.56 -6.75 -48.53
N ARG A 281 -4.85 -7.31 -47.54
CA ARG A 281 -5.29 -8.49 -46.78
C ARG A 281 -6.53 -8.21 -45.90
N GLY A 282 -6.83 -6.92 -45.62
CA GLY A 282 -8.04 -6.48 -44.95
C GLY A 282 -8.06 -6.70 -43.43
N TYR A 283 -6.88 -6.93 -42.80
CA TYR A 283 -6.81 -6.97 -41.35
C TYR A 283 -6.82 -5.56 -40.77
N ASP A 284 -7.45 -5.42 -39.59
CA ASP A 284 -7.50 -4.17 -38.81
C ASP A 284 -7.45 -4.48 -37.31
N THR A 285 -6.25 -4.77 -36.84
CA THR A 285 -6.00 -5.22 -35.48
C THR A 285 -5.82 -4.05 -34.53
N ASN A 286 -6.74 -3.91 -33.60
CA ASN A 286 -6.58 -2.98 -32.48
C ASN A 286 -5.78 -3.65 -31.36
N TRP A 287 -4.47 -3.47 -31.36
CA TRP A 287 -3.55 -4.10 -30.41
C TRP A 287 -3.82 -3.74 -28.95
N TRP A 288 -4.39 -2.54 -28.70
CA TRP A 288 -4.78 -2.18 -27.33
C TRP A 288 -5.88 -3.11 -26.82
N ASN A 289 -6.91 -3.35 -27.61
CA ASN A 289 -7.99 -4.24 -27.21
C ASN A 289 -7.54 -5.68 -27.06
N GLU A 290 -6.64 -6.15 -27.93
CA GLU A 290 -6.11 -7.51 -27.88
C GLU A 290 -5.16 -7.76 -26.70
N ALA A 291 -4.43 -6.74 -26.27
CA ALA A 291 -3.45 -6.83 -25.17
C ALA A 291 -4.05 -6.46 -23.81
N THR A 292 -5.31 -5.99 -23.76
CA THR A 292 -5.94 -5.58 -22.50
C THR A 292 -7.16 -6.45 -22.16
N GLN A 293 -7.47 -6.50 -20.88
CA GLN A 293 -8.59 -7.25 -20.32
C GLN A 293 -9.25 -6.50 -19.16
N THR A 294 -10.42 -6.94 -18.76
CA THR A 294 -10.98 -6.59 -17.46
C THR A 294 -10.51 -7.61 -16.43
N GLY A 295 -9.55 -7.21 -15.60
CA GLY A 295 -9.01 -8.05 -14.54
C GLY A 295 -9.92 -8.11 -13.33
N LEU A 296 -9.93 -9.24 -12.64
CA LEU A 296 -10.65 -9.46 -11.38
C LEU A 296 -9.73 -9.17 -10.20
N ASN A 297 -10.21 -8.36 -9.25
CA ASN A 297 -9.52 -8.09 -7.99
C ASN A 297 -10.36 -8.61 -6.83
N GLN A 298 -9.79 -9.50 -6.02
CA GLN A 298 -10.46 -10.12 -4.89
C GLN A 298 -9.58 -10.00 -3.64
N ASN A 299 -10.17 -9.56 -2.53
CA ASN A 299 -9.48 -9.47 -1.25
C ASN A 299 -10.37 -9.98 -0.14
N TYR A 300 -9.82 -10.84 0.71
CA TYR A 300 -10.47 -11.42 1.87
C TYR A 300 -9.54 -11.29 3.06
N ASN A 301 -10.01 -10.70 4.15
CA ASN A 301 -9.22 -10.51 5.35
C ASN A 301 -10.02 -10.82 6.61
N LEU A 302 -9.58 -11.82 7.37
CA LEU A 302 -10.14 -12.20 8.66
C LEU A 302 -9.26 -11.65 9.77
N ASN A 303 -9.85 -10.85 10.65
CA ASN A 303 -9.19 -10.31 11.84
C ASN A 303 -9.88 -10.81 13.10
N ILE A 304 -9.11 -11.38 14.03
CA ILE A 304 -9.56 -11.83 15.35
C ILE A 304 -8.74 -11.07 16.39
N ARG A 305 -9.39 -10.29 17.21
CA ARG A 305 -8.74 -9.50 18.26
C ARG A 305 -9.37 -9.76 19.61
N LYS A 306 -8.52 -9.90 20.63
CA LYS A 306 -8.95 -10.08 22.00
C LYS A 306 -8.02 -9.33 22.96
N GLY A 307 -8.58 -8.66 23.94
CA GLY A 307 -7.84 -8.05 25.02
C GLY A 307 -8.43 -8.38 26.37
N THR A 308 -7.55 -8.55 27.33
CA THR A 308 -7.86 -8.65 28.77
C THR A 308 -6.94 -7.68 29.51
N ASP A 309 -7.07 -7.58 30.82
CA ASP A 309 -6.17 -6.74 31.63
C ASP A 309 -4.70 -7.18 31.59
N LYS A 310 -4.42 -8.44 31.19
CA LYS A 310 -3.09 -9.02 31.16
C LYS A 310 -2.58 -9.38 29.76
N MET A 311 -3.46 -9.38 28.77
CA MET A 311 -3.11 -9.87 27.44
C MET A 311 -3.80 -9.04 26.36
N ARG A 312 -3.07 -8.71 25.32
CA ARG A 312 -3.58 -8.15 24.06
C ARG A 312 -3.13 -9.03 22.90
N SER A 313 -4.10 -9.52 22.14
CA SER A 313 -3.86 -10.48 21.05
C SER A 313 -4.59 -10.01 19.80
N SER A 314 -3.93 -10.11 18.65
CA SER A 314 -4.52 -9.90 17.34
C SER A 314 -3.95 -10.93 16.36
N LEU A 315 -4.82 -11.61 15.64
CA LEU A 315 -4.50 -12.51 14.53
C LEU A 315 -5.22 -12.02 13.29
N SER A 316 -4.47 -11.83 12.20
CA SER A 316 -5.01 -11.51 10.89
C SER A 316 -4.56 -12.53 9.86
N ILE A 317 -5.49 -12.94 8.99
CA ILE A 317 -5.25 -13.83 7.85
C ILE A 317 -5.85 -13.14 6.63
N GLY A 318 -5.01 -12.89 5.61
CA GLY A 318 -5.42 -12.21 4.39
C GLY A 318 -5.08 -13.00 3.13
N TYR A 319 -5.97 -12.91 2.15
CA TYR A 319 -5.78 -13.40 0.78
C TYR A 319 -6.14 -12.29 -0.21
N LEU A 320 -5.22 -11.99 -1.11
CA LEU A 320 -5.41 -11.05 -2.22
C LEU A 320 -5.13 -11.79 -3.51
N ASP A 321 -6.02 -11.68 -4.48
CA ASP A 321 -5.86 -12.08 -5.88
C ASP A 321 -6.17 -10.90 -6.78
N ASP A 322 -5.18 -10.41 -7.51
CA ASP A 322 -5.23 -9.17 -8.27
C ASP A 322 -4.79 -9.42 -9.70
N GLU A 323 -5.72 -9.43 -10.64
CA GLU A 323 -5.47 -9.51 -12.08
C GLU A 323 -5.34 -8.10 -12.67
N GLY A 324 -4.38 -7.94 -13.57
CA GLY A 324 -4.13 -6.66 -14.22
C GLY A 324 -5.02 -6.39 -15.43
N ALA A 325 -5.02 -5.13 -15.86
CA ALA A 325 -5.69 -4.72 -17.09
C ALA A 325 -4.96 -5.18 -18.37
N ILE A 326 -3.68 -5.57 -18.25
CA ILE A 326 -2.95 -6.22 -19.35
C ILE A 326 -3.07 -7.72 -19.18
N ILE A 327 -3.32 -8.44 -20.28
CA ILE A 327 -3.42 -9.89 -20.27
C ILE A 327 -2.19 -10.53 -19.62
N THR A 328 -2.35 -11.68 -18.97
CA THR A 328 -1.32 -12.47 -18.28
C THR A 328 -0.72 -11.85 -17.00
N THR A 329 -0.98 -10.58 -16.71
CA THR A 329 -0.46 -9.95 -15.48
C THR A 329 -1.30 -10.33 -14.27
N LYS A 330 -0.63 -10.79 -13.21
CA LYS A 330 -1.31 -11.26 -11.99
C LYS A 330 -0.44 -11.14 -10.75
N PHE A 331 -1.06 -10.85 -9.62
CA PHE A 331 -0.42 -10.83 -8.31
C PHE A 331 -1.28 -11.51 -7.26
N ASN A 332 -0.70 -12.44 -6.51
CA ASN A 332 -1.36 -13.09 -5.38
C ASN A 332 -0.57 -12.84 -4.10
N ARG A 333 -1.26 -12.64 -2.99
CA ARG A 333 -0.66 -12.53 -1.66
C ARG A 333 -1.48 -13.29 -0.64
N ILE A 334 -0.81 -14.19 0.09
CA ILE A 334 -1.30 -14.78 1.34
C ILE A 334 -0.51 -14.12 2.45
N SER A 335 -1.20 -13.55 3.44
CA SER A 335 -0.58 -12.89 4.58
C SER A 335 -1.14 -13.41 5.90
N LEU A 336 -0.26 -13.50 6.89
CA LEU A 336 -0.61 -13.81 8.28
C LEU A 336 0.09 -12.81 9.17
N ARG A 337 -0.63 -12.24 10.13
CA ARG A 337 -0.06 -11.34 11.13
C ARG A 337 -0.52 -11.73 12.52
N LEU A 338 0.42 -11.80 13.44
CA LEU A 338 0.20 -12.08 14.85
C LEU A 338 0.81 -10.95 15.69
N ASN A 339 0.00 -10.30 16.53
CA ASN A 339 0.48 -9.37 17.53
C ASN A 339 0.04 -9.91 18.89
N GLN A 340 1.00 -10.11 19.79
CA GLN A 340 0.79 -10.64 21.14
C GLN A 340 1.52 -9.78 22.16
N GLU A 341 0.86 -9.45 23.25
CA GLU A 341 1.43 -8.68 24.34
C GLU A 341 0.90 -9.23 25.65
N TYR A 342 1.78 -9.51 26.61
CA TYR A 342 1.46 -10.09 27.90
C TYR A 342 2.08 -9.29 29.03
N ASP A 343 1.30 -8.88 30.01
CA ASP A 343 1.75 -8.33 31.28
C ASP A 343 2.06 -9.50 32.23
N ILE A 344 3.33 -9.95 32.23
CA ILE A 344 3.81 -11.08 33.06
C ILE A 344 3.70 -10.75 34.53
N VAL A 345 4.19 -9.55 34.88
CA VAL A 345 4.04 -8.98 36.22
C VAL A 345 3.36 -7.63 36.02
N LYS A 346 2.16 -7.51 36.61
CA LYS A 346 1.33 -6.31 36.47
C LYS A 346 2.16 -5.06 36.78
N ASP A 347 2.08 -4.09 35.87
CA ASP A 347 2.76 -2.79 35.95
C ASP A 347 4.29 -2.84 36.06
N LEU A 348 4.94 -4.01 35.92
CA LEU A 348 6.38 -4.16 36.02
C LEU A 348 7.01 -4.75 34.76
N ILE A 349 6.53 -5.90 34.26
CA ILE A 349 7.15 -6.63 33.15
C ILE A 349 6.09 -6.94 32.09
N THR A 350 6.29 -6.36 30.91
CA THR A 350 5.49 -6.66 29.71
C THR A 350 6.40 -7.29 28.66
N ILE A 351 5.99 -8.41 28.09
CA ILE A 351 6.64 -9.00 26.91
C ILE A 351 5.71 -8.98 25.72
N GLY A 352 6.26 -8.93 24.53
CA GLY A 352 5.42 -8.97 23.33
C GLY A 352 6.17 -9.44 22.11
N ALA A 353 5.36 -9.81 21.11
CA ALA A 353 5.83 -10.20 19.78
C ALA A 353 4.88 -9.68 18.72
N ASN A 354 5.43 -9.14 17.64
CA ASN A 354 4.71 -8.77 16.44
C ASN A 354 5.38 -9.52 15.29
N VAL A 355 4.67 -10.43 14.63
CA VAL A 355 5.21 -11.26 13.55
C VAL A 355 4.28 -11.20 12.35
N GLY A 356 4.82 -10.95 11.18
CA GLY A 356 4.16 -10.99 9.90
C GLY A 356 4.82 -12.03 8.99
N LEU A 357 4.00 -12.72 8.22
CA LEU A 357 4.39 -13.61 7.13
C LEU A 357 3.60 -13.22 5.90
N ALA A 358 4.28 -13.07 4.76
CA ALA A 358 3.64 -12.88 3.48
C ALA A 358 4.30 -13.78 2.43
N LYS A 359 3.47 -14.57 1.74
CA LYS A 359 3.87 -15.26 0.51
C LYS A 359 3.20 -14.58 -0.66
N THR A 360 4.00 -14.08 -1.60
CA THR A 360 3.51 -13.45 -2.81
C THR A 360 3.95 -14.25 -4.04
N LYS A 361 3.11 -14.23 -5.06
CA LYS A 361 3.46 -14.68 -6.40
C LYS A 361 3.01 -13.61 -7.38
N SER A 362 3.91 -13.16 -8.24
CA SER A 362 3.61 -12.26 -9.34
C SER A 362 4.00 -12.90 -10.65
N LYS A 363 3.11 -12.83 -11.64
CA LYS A 363 3.48 -13.02 -13.02
C LYS A 363 3.96 -11.66 -13.51
N ASP A 364 5.29 -11.55 -13.60
CA ASP A 364 5.96 -10.27 -13.77
C ASP A 364 6.11 -9.93 -15.25
N THR A 365 5.61 -8.78 -15.59
CA THR A 365 5.83 -8.13 -16.88
C THR A 365 6.75 -6.91 -16.72
N SER A 366 7.44 -6.75 -15.59
CA SER A 366 8.24 -5.55 -15.27
C SER A 366 9.35 -5.26 -16.27
N SER A 367 9.75 -6.26 -17.04
CA SER A 367 10.58 -6.07 -18.24
C SER A 367 9.76 -6.12 -19.53
N LEU A 368 8.43 -6.30 -19.48
CA LEU A 368 7.50 -6.49 -20.59
C LEU A 368 6.03 -6.52 -20.09
N PRO A 369 5.03 -6.09 -20.86
CA PRO A 369 5.19 -5.47 -22.14
C PRO A 369 5.50 -4.02 -21.92
N ARG A 370 6.44 -3.59 -22.67
CA ARG A 370 6.56 -2.17 -22.88
C ARG A 370 5.29 -1.75 -23.61
N PHE A 371 4.58 -0.77 -23.09
CA PHE A 371 3.43 -0.19 -23.80
C PHE A 371 3.78 0.22 -25.23
N ASP A 372 5.06 0.54 -25.48
CA ASP A 372 5.60 0.82 -26.79
C ASP A 372 5.38 -0.32 -27.78
N PHE A 373 5.41 -1.59 -27.37
CA PHE A 373 5.12 -2.70 -28.29
C PHE A 373 3.66 -2.70 -28.73
N ILE A 374 2.75 -2.41 -27.81
CA ILE A 374 1.31 -2.36 -28.11
C ILE A 374 1.00 -1.18 -29.05
N ILE A 375 1.58 0.01 -28.78
CA ILE A 375 1.27 1.22 -29.53
C ILE A 375 2.02 1.36 -30.85
N GLN A 376 3.10 0.60 -31.05
CA GLN A 376 3.92 0.64 -32.26
C GLN A 376 3.67 -0.53 -33.20
N ALA A 377 2.84 -1.49 -32.80
CA ALA A 377 2.48 -2.61 -33.68
C ALA A 377 1.57 -2.15 -34.82
N ASP A 378 1.83 -2.64 -36.02
CA ASP A 378 1.06 -2.27 -37.21
C ASP A 378 -0.34 -2.92 -37.19
N PRO A 379 -1.39 -2.22 -37.65
CA PRO A 379 -2.75 -2.76 -37.64
C PRO A 379 -3.01 -3.80 -38.74
N PHE A 380 -2.09 -4.00 -39.68
CA PHE A 380 -2.23 -4.95 -40.80
C PHE A 380 -1.91 -6.39 -40.39
N THR A 381 -1.25 -6.57 -39.25
CA THR A 381 -0.88 -7.88 -38.75
C THR A 381 -2.01 -8.44 -37.87
N PRO A 382 -2.58 -9.63 -38.18
CA PRO A 382 -3.52 -10.28 -37.29
C PRO A 382 -2.82 -10.84 -36.05
N VAL A 383 -3.54 -11.03 -34.95
CA VAL A 383 -2.98 -11.65 -33.76
C VAL A 383 -2.50 -13.08 -34.05
N ILE A 384 -3.35 -13.86 -34.67
CA ILE A 384 -3.09 -15.26 -35.05
C ILE A 384 -2.80 -15.33 -36.54
N ASN A 385 -1.77 -16.10 -36.91
CA ASN A 385 -1.42 -16.34 -38.31
C ASN A 385 -2.43 -17.30 -38.94
N PRO A 386 -3.26 -16.87 -39.91
CA PRO A 386 -4.28 -17.72 -40.50
C PRO A 386 -3.71 -18.84 -41.38
N LEU A 387 -2.43 -18.80 -41.69
CA LEU A 387 -1.75 -19.81 -42.52
C LEU A 387 -1.16 -20.95 -41.68
N VAL A 388 -1.20 -20.86 -40.35
CA VAL A 388 -0.66 -21.90 -39.48
C VAL A 388 -1.74 -22.92 -39.18
N ASP A 389 -1.49 -24.18 -39.54
CA ASP A 389 -2.40 -25.29 -39.29
C ASP A 389 -2.43 -25.61 -37.78
N SER A 390 -3.61 -25.66 -37.19
CA SER A 390 -3.81 -25.98 -35.78
C SER A 390 -3.41 -27.41 -35.38
N SER A 391 -3.11 -28.27 -36.34
CA SER A 391 -2.66 -29.64 -36.11
C SER A 391 -1.14 -29.78 -35.95
N ILE A 392 -0.37 -28.71 -36.17
CA ILE A 392 1.08 -28.78 -36.02
C ILE A 392 1.48 -28.94 -34.54
N PRO A 393 2.60 -29.66 -34.26
CA PRO A 393 3.15 -29.66 -32.93
C PRO A 393 3.47 -28.25 -32.43
N ASP A 394 3.31 -28.04 -31.14
CA ASP A 394 3.56 -26.74 -30.52
C ASP A 394 2.76 -25.56 -31.13
N TYR A 395 1.53 -25.84 -31.63
CA TYR A 395 0.66 -24.82 -32.22
C TYR A 395 0.51 -23.58 -31.33
N GLU A 396 0.33 -23.75 -30.03
CA GLU A 396 0.17 -22.64 -29.07
C GLU A 396 1.35 -21.66 -29.06
N TYR A 397 2.54 -22.12 -29.40
CA TYR A 397 3.76 -21.30 -29.47
C TYR A 397 4.00 -20.72 -30.88
N ASN A 398 3.43 -21.35 -31.93
CA ASN A 398 3.68 -21.01 -33.32
C ASN A 398 2.50 -20.34 -34.03
N LYS A 399 1.36 -20.21 -33.38
CA LYS A 399 0.13 -19.66 -33.96
C LYS A 399 0.14 -18.16 -34.24
N TYR A 400 1.05 -17.41 -33.63
CA TYR A 400 1.04 -15.94 -33.72
C TYR A 400 1.59 -15.43 -35.03
N ALA A 401 0.95 -14.40 -35.59
CA ALA A 401 1.45 -13.76 -36.82
C ALA A 401 2.66 -12.87 -36.51
N PRO A 402 3.69 -12.93 -37.38
CA PRO A 402 4.82 -12.00 -37.27
C PRO A 402 4.40 -10.60 -37.70
N THR A 403 4.82 -9.57 -36.96
CA THR A 403 4.64 -8.18 -37.38
C THR A 403 5.61 -7.87 -38.55
N GLU A 404 5.13 -7.22 -39.61
CA GLU A 404 5.95 -6.99 -40.80
C GLU A 404 6.54 -5.57 -40.86
N PHE A 405 5.86 -4.59 -40.32
CA PHE A 405 6.26 -3.17 -40.39
C PHE A 405 6.56 -2.54 -39.04
N ALA A 406 6.41 -3.27 -37.94
CA ALA A 406 6.83 -2.82 -36.64
C ALA A 406 8.23 -3.36 -36.29
N PHE A 407 9.03 -2.55 -35.60
CA PHE A 407 10.29 -3.01 -35.03
C PHE A 407 10.12 -3.96 -33.85
N ASN A 408 8.90 -4.10 -33.38
CA ASN A 408 8.54 -4.84 -32.18
C ASN A 408 7.79 -6.14 -32.53
N PRO A 409 7.87 -7.16 -31.68
CA PRO A 409 7.13 -8.41 -31.88
C PRO A 409 5.64 -8.19 -31.75
N ASN A 410 4.87 -9.19 -32.20
CA ASN A 410 3.44 -9.29 -31.90
C ASN A 410 3.22 -9.18 -30.37
N PRO A 411 2.55 -8.12 -29.90
CA PRO A 411 2.41 -7.87 -28.45
C PRO A 411 1.73 -9.00 -27.69
N VAL A 412 0.71 -9.60 -28.27
CA VAL A 412 -0.05 -10.69 -27.65
C VAL A 412 0.78 -11.96 -27.58
N ALA A 413 1.56 -12.26 -28.62
CA ALA A 413 2.51 -13.37 -28.61
C ALA A 413 3.53 -13.20 -27.47
N TYR A 414 4.07 -11.99 -27.36
CA TYR A 414 5.06 -11.69 -26.36
C TYR A 414 4.54 -11.84 -24.93
N LEU A 415 3.29 -11.40 -24.69
CA LEU A 415 2.63 -11.54 -23.40
C LEU A 415 2.34 -12.99 -23.01
N ASN A 416 2.00 -13.85 -24.00
CA ASN A 416 1.60 -15.23 -23.73
C ASN A 416 2.75 -16.23 -23.74
N LEU A 417 3.79 -15.99 -24.55
CA LEU A 417 4.87 -16.97 -24.74
C LEU A 417 5.94 -16.92 -23.65
N PHE A 418 6.18 -15.74 -23.05
CA PHE A 418 7.23 -15.60 -22.04
C PHE A 418 6.68 -15.82 -20.64
N ASP A 419 7.01 -16.97 -20.05
CA ASP A 419 6.65 -17.25 -18.67
C ASP A 419 7.69 -16.69 -17.70
N ARG A 420 7.22 -15.79 -16.79
CA ARG A 420 8.07 -15.13 -15.80
C ARG A 420 7.34 -15.00 -14.48
N ASP A 421 7.78 -15.80 -13.55
CA ASP A 421 7.21 -15.87 -12.22
C ASP A 421 8.20 -15.39 -11.17
N THR A 422 7.75 -14.50 -10.29
CA THR A 422 8.47 -14.14 -9.06
C THR A 422 7.65 -14.61 -7.85
N SER A 423 8.27 -15.43 -7.01
CA SER A 423 7.69 -15.87 -5.75
C SER A 423 8.53 -15.36 -4.58
N ASN A 424 7.92 -14.63 -3.65
CA ASN A 424 8.60 -14.16 -2.45
C ASN A 424 7.94 -14.75 -1.21
N LEU A 425 8.78 -15.17 -0.25
CA LEU A 425 8.39 -15.48 1.11
C LEU A 425 9.07 -14.49 2.04
N ASN A 426 8.31 -13.59 2.63
CA ASN A 426 8.78 -12.61 3.58
C ASN A 426 8.29 -12.95 4.98
N VAL A 427 9.21 -13.05 5.94
CA VAL A 427 8.93 -13.24 7.37
C VAL A 427 9.61 -12.11 8.12
N TYR A 428 8.84 -11.31 8.83
CA TYR A 428 9.34 -10.15 9.54
C TYR A 428 8.66 -10.00 10.89
N GLY A 429 9.32 -9.35 11.82
CA GLY A 429 8.73 -9.12 13.11
C GLY A 429 9.72 -8.70 14.17
N ASN A 430 9.19 -8.48 15.37
CA ASN A 430 9.98 -8.20 16.54
C ASN A 430 9.46 -8.92 17.76
N VAL A 431 10.36 -9.18 18.69
CA VAL A 431 10.06 -9.58 20.06
C VAL A 431 10.63 -8.54 21.00
N PHE A 432 9.93 -8.21 22.06
CA PHE A 432 10.35 -7.18 22.99
C PHE A 432 10.00 -7.51 24.43
N ALA A 433 10.76 -6.92 25.33
CA ALA A 433 10.47 -6.92 26.77
C ALA A 433 10.59 -5.48 27.30
N ASN A 434 9.57 -5.03 28.02
CA ASN A 434 9.57 -3.77 28.73
C ASN A 434 9.62 -4.05 30.23
N VAL A 435 10.56 -3.45 30.94
CA VAL A 435 10.70 -3.59 32.39
C VAL A 435 10.67 -2.20 33.01
N LYS A 436 9.71 -1.93 33.88
CA LYS A 436 9.66 -0.72 34.71
C LYS A 436 10.48 -0.96 35.96
N LEU A 437 11.66 -0.34 36.06
CA LEU A 437 12.62 -0.59 37.15
C LEU A 437 12.25 0.18 38.41
N PHE A 438 11.91 1.46 38.27
CA PHE A 438 11.41 2.32 39.34
C PHE A 438 10.57 3.45 38.76
N LYS A 439 9.98 4.28 39.63
CA LYS A 439 9.03 5.32 39.18
C LYS A 439 9.63 6.21 38.07
N GLY A 440 9.02 6.17 36.92
CA GLY A 440 9.40 6.92 35.72
C GLY A 440 10.54 6.29 34.92
N PHE A 441 11.28 5.29 35.43
CA PHE A 441 12.40 4.68 34.74
C PHE A 441 12.04 3.30 34.20
N SER A 442 12.27 3.07 32.90
CA SER A 442 12.00 1.81 32.23
C SER A 442 13.12 1.41 31.27
N TYR A 443 13.28 0.12 31.10
CA TYR A 443 14.16 -0.50 30.14
C TYR A 443 13.33 -1.29 29.12
N ARG A 444 13.66 -1.14 27.84
CA ARG A 444 13.13 -1.92 26.73
C ARG A 444 14.24 -2.63 25.99
N PHE A 445 14.09 -3.93 25.85
CA PHE A 445 14.87 -4.74 24.92
C PHE A 445 13.98 -5.07 23.73
N GLN A 446 14.52 -4.99 22.50
CA GLN A 446 13.83 -5.42 21.29
C GLN A 446 14.82 -6.13 20.36
N TYR A 447 14.39 -7.26 19.83
CA TYR A 447 15.03 -7.94 18.69
C TYR A 447 14.05 -7.92 17.52
N SER A 448 14.47 -7.30 16.42
CA SER A 448 13.71 -7.21 15.18
C SER A 448 14.41 -8.00 14.08
N PHE A 449 13.64 -8.63 13.20
CA PHE A 449 14.20 -9.38 12.08
C PHE A 449 13.29 -9.28 10.85
N GLU A 450 13.90 -9.33 9.67
CA GLU A 450 13.23 -9.50 8.39
C GLU A 450 14.04 -10.49 7.56
N ARG A 451 13.36 -11.52 7.05
CA ARG A 451 13.93 -12.47 6.09
C ARG A 451 13.06 -12.48 4.85
N ASN A 452 13.62 -12.10 3.73
CA ASN A 452 13.00 -12.20 2.43
C ASN A 452 13.72 -13.26 1.60
N HIS A 453 12.95 -14.24 1.09
CA HIS A 453 13.42 -15.25 0.16
C HIS A 453 12.67 -15.06 -1.15
N SER A 454 13.39 -14.68 -2.20
CA SER A 454 12.87 -14.42 -3.55
C SER A 454 13.35 -15.51 -4.51
N LEU A 455 12.41 -16.07 -5.24
CA LEU A 455 12.67 -17.00 -6.33
C LEU A 455 12.07 -16.41 -7.62
N TYR A 456 12.94 -16.09 -8.57
CA TYR A 456 12.57 -15.69 -9.92
C TYR A 456 12.82 -16.83 -10.89
N THR A 457 11.83 -17.13 -11.73
CA THR A 457 11.94 -18.11 -12.82
C THR A 457 11.49 -17.44 -14.11
N ALA A 458 12.30 -17.50 -15.15
CA ALA A 458 11.94 -17.08 -16.49
C ALA A 458 12.23 -18.18 -17.49
N PHE A 459 11.21 -18.51 -18.28
CA PHE A 459 11.32 -19.49 -19.36
C PHE A 459 10.99 -18.82 -20.69
N LYS A 460 11.92 -18.95 -21.66
CA LYS A 460 11.70 -18.54 -23.04
C LYS A 460 11.53 -19.83 -23.87
N PRO A 461 10.35 -20.05 -24.47
CA PRO A 461 10.05 -21.27 -25.23
C PRO A 461 10.70 -21.28 -26.61
N ILE A 462 10.66 -22.41 -27.28
CA ILE A 462 10.89 -22.54 -28.72
C ILE A 462 9.65 -22.00 -29.43
N TYR A 463 9.85 -21.11 -30.39
CA TYR A 463 8.80 -20.57 -31.26
C TYR A 463 9.34 -20.16 -32.61
N SER A 464 8.45 -20.14 -33.63
CA SER A 464 8.73 -19.62 -34.96
C SER A 464 7.86 -18.41 -35.27
N SER A 465 8.36 -17.47 -36.04
CA SER A 465 7.59 -16.39 -36.69
C SER A 465 6.89 -15.37 -35.75
N VAL A 466 7.41 -15.11 -34.55
CA VAL A 466 6.84 -14.05 -33.67
C VAL A 466 7.37 -12.65 -34.04
N PHE A 467 8.50 -12.56 -34.73
CA PHE A 467 9.20 -11.32 -35.06
C PHE A 467 9.32 -11.09 -36.57
N THR A 468 9.48 -9.84 -36.99
CA THR A 468 9.50 -9.43 -38.39
C THR A 468 10.76 -9.85 -39.16
N GLU A 469 10.61 -10.04 -40.49
CA GLU A 469 11.74 -10.23 -41.38
C GLU A 469 12.68 -9.00 -41.48
N ASN A 470 12.16 -7.81 -41.20
CA ASN A 470 12.85 -6.54 -41.41
C ASN A 470 13.60 -6.02 -40.16
N ASN A 471 13.52 -6.66 -39.03
CA ASN A 471 14.32 -6.25 -37.87
C ASN A 471 15.76 -6.71 -38.03
N MET A 472 16.50 -5.93 -38.81
CA MET A 472 17.92 -6.22 -39.17
C MET A 472 18.87 -6.15 -37.97
N ALA A 473 18.44 -5.57 -36.85
CA ALA A 473 19.28 -5.46 -35.67
C ALA A 473 19.39 -6.77 -34.87
N ASN A 474 18.33 -7.60 -34.90
CA ASN A 474 18.30 -8.84 -34.11
C ASN A 474 17.67 -9.98 -34.91
N LYS A 475 18.41 -10.54 -35.89
CA LYS A 475 17.98 -11.75 -36.62
C LYS A 475 17.69 -12.96 -35.71
N GLU A 476 18.19 -12.94 -34.47
CA GLU A 476 18.01 -13.97 -33.45
C GLU A 476 16.61 -13.99 -32.83
N ASP A 477 15.82 -12.91 -33.00
CA ASP A 477 14.50 -12.82 -32.38
C ASP A 477 13.34 -13.29 -33.30
N LYS A 478 13.62 -13.55 -34.58
CA LYS A 478 12.64 -14.02 -35.55
C LYS A 478 12.06 -15.38 -35.20
N TYR A 479 12.89 -16.22 -34.65
CA TYR A 479 12.53 -17.54 -34.13
C TYR A 479 13.45 -17.87 -32.97
N ASN A 480 12.94 -18.56 -32.00
CA ASN A 480 13.76 -19.10 -30.92
C ASN A 480 13.83 -20.62 -31.10
N THR A 481 15.00 -21.12 -31.46
CA THR A 481 15.22 -22.55 -31.74
C THR A 481 15.62 -23.36 -30.53
N THR A 482 15.84 -22.69 -29.39
CA THR A 482 16.25 -23.35 -28.17
C THR A 482 15.58 -22.72 -26.97
N THR A 483 15.12 -23.54 -26.06
CA THR A 483 14.57 -23.05 -24.78
C THR A 483 15.64 -22.33 -23.97
N GLN A 484 15.22 -21.35 -23.18
CA GLN A 484 16.10 -20.63 -22.27
C GLN A 484 15.44 -20.61 -20.88
N LEU A 485 16.17 -21.04 -19.87
CA LEU A 485 15.69 -21.03 -18.49
C LEU A 485 16.62 -20.22 -17.60
N THR A 486 16.05 -19.23 -16.93
CA THR A 486 16.72 -18.43 -15.90
C THR A 486 16.10 -18.74 -14.56
N LYS A 487 16.91 -19.03 -13.55
CA LYS A 487 16.48 -19.14 -12.15
C LYS A 487 17.39 -18.30 -11.28
N ASN A 488 16.79 -17.34 -10.56
CA ASN A 488 17.49 -16.51 -9.59
C ASN A 488 16.90 -16.76 -8.22
N ASN A 489 17.77 -17.07 -7.27
CA ASN A 489 17.41 -17.26 -5.87
C ASN A 489 18.10 -16.19 -5.04
N GLY A 490 17.33 -15.41 -4.27
CA GLY A 490 17.84 -14.35 -3.41
C GLY A 490 17.36 -14.52 -1.98
N ILE A 491 18.26 -14.40 -1.01
CA ILE A 491 17.93 -14.38 0.41
C ILE A 491 18.50 -13.11 0.99
N VAL A 492 17.62 -12.29 1.59
CA VAL A 492 17.99 -11.11 2.36
C VAL A 492 17.58 -11.37 3.80
N PHE A 493 18.49 -11.12 4.73
CA PHE A 493 18.20 -11.17 6.16
C PHE A 493 18.73 -9.91 6.84
N ASN A 494 17.81 -9.19 7.48
CA ASN A 494 18.10 -8.03 8.31
C ASN A 494 17.72 -8.32 9.76
N SER A 495 18.60 -8.02 10.71
CA SER A 495 18.33 -8.18 12.14
C SER A 495 18.81 -6.97 12.92
N ILE A 496 18.04 -6.56 13.92
CA ILE A 496 18.31 -5.39 14.75
C ILE A 496 18.14 -5.79 16.21
N VAL A 497 19.18 -5.58 17.00
CA VAL A 497 19.14 -5.64 18.48
C VAL A 497 19.08 -4.22 18.99
N GLU A 498 18.12 -3.93 19.83
CA GLU A 498 17.90 -2.61 20.42
C GLU A 498 17.82 -2.69 21.94
N ASN A 499 18.54 -1.79 22.61
CA ASN A 499 18.45 -1.58 24.05
C ASN A 499 18.09 -0.11 24.28
N GLN A 500 17.01 0.14 25.01
CA GLN A 500 16.49 1.47 25.25
C GLN A 500 16.19 1.68 26.74
N PHE A 501 16.65 2.80 27.28
CA PHE A 501 16.32 3.28 28.60
C PHE A 501 15.50 4.55 28.50
N ASN A 502 14.41 4.63 29.25
CA ASN A 502 13.52 5.78 29.28
C ASN A 502 13.37 6.28 30.71
N TYR A 503 13.28 7.59 30.86
CA TYR A 503 12.96 8.25 32.10
C TYR A 503 11.90 9.30 31.90
N ASP A 504 10.71 9.06 32.47
CA ASP A 504 9.54 9.90 32.40
C ASP A 504 9.21 10.46 33.78
N VAL A 505 9.28 11.77 33.94
CA VAL A 505 9.01 12.43 35.24
C VAL A 505 8.19 13.69 35.03
N LYS A 506 7.21 13.88 35.92
CA LYS A 506 6.42 15.10 36.02
C LYS A 506 6.51 15.67 37.44
N PHE A 507 6.88 16.93 37.54
CA PHE A 507 7.00 17.65 38.83
C PHE A 507 6.45 19.06 38.67
N GLY A 508 5.36 19.35 39.35
CA GLY A 508 4.64 20.61 39.20
C GLY A 508 4.21 20.88 37.75
N LYS A 509 4.67 21.99 37.17
CA LYS A 509 4.41 22.39 35.79
C LYS A 509 5.42 21.83 34.77
N HIS A 510 6.41 21.09 35.22
CA HIS A 510 7.46 20.54 34.38
C HIS A 510 7.20 19.07 34.06
N ALA A 511 7.28 18.69 32.81
CA ALA A 511 7.30 17.30 32.35
C ALA A 511 8.59 17.07 31.54
N LEU A 512 9.33 16.03 31.88
CA LEU A 512 10.56 15.63 31.22
C LEU A 512 10.43 14.17 30.79
N ASN A 513 10.70 13.92 29.50
CA ASN A 513 10.88 12.60 28.93
C ASN A 513 12.29 12.53 28.37
N ALA A 514 13.13 11.67 28.91
CA ALA A 514 14.48 11.43 28.44
C ALA A 514 14.62 9.97 27.97
N MET A 515 15.36 9.75 26.89
CA MET A 515 15.60 8.44 26.32
C MET A 515 17.03 8.33 25.83
N VAL A 516 17.68 7.19 26.10
CA VAL A 516 18.91 6.77 25.45
C VAL A 516 18.76 5.37 24.92
N ALA A 517 19.32 5.10 23.73
CA ALA A 517 19.27 3.77 23.16
C ALA A 517 20.54 3.44 22.37
N THR A 518 20.77 2.13 22.22
CA THR A 518 21.79 1.58 21.33
C THR A 518 21.12 0.62 20.37
N THR A 519 21.52 0.65 19.10
CA THR A 519 21.05 -0.31 18.10
C THR A 519 22.23 -0.95 17.39
N TYR A 520 22.16 -2.26 17.21
CA TYR A 520 23.08 -3.03 16.38
C TYR A 520 22.27 -3.69 15.27
N GLU A 521 22.49 -3.26 14.03
CA GLU A 521 21.84 -3.76 12.84
C GLU A 521 22.82 -4.55 11.99
N LYS A 522 22.43 -5.77 11.58
CA LYS A 522 23.18 -6.62 10.67
C LYS A 522 22.31 -6.97 9.47
N TYR A 523 22.81 -6.61 8.30
CA TYR A 523 22.20 -6.92 7.00
C TYR A 523 23.06 -7.93 6.27
N THR A 524 22.45 -8.99 5.74
CA THR A 524 23.09 -9.96 4.86
C THR A 524 22.25 -10.19 3.62
N SER A 525 22.88 -10.32 2.47
CA SER A 525 22.24 -10.66 1.21
C SER A 525 23.05 -11.72 0.52
N GLU A 526 22.38 -12.76 0.02
CA GLU A 526 23.01 -13.85 -0.75
C GLU A 526 22.14 -14.11 -1.98
N THR A 527 22.78 -14.18 -3.15
CA THR A 527 22.11 -14.49 -4.42
C THR A 527 22.79 -15.66 -5.11
N ALA A 528 21.99 -16.49 -5.75
CA ALA A 528 22.45 -17.54 -6.65
C ALA A 528 21.63 -17.46 -7.94
N ASN A 529 22.30 -17.32 -9.07
CA ASN A 529 21.70 -17.16 -10.38
C ASN A 529 22.15 -18.31 -11.28
N ALA A 530 21.24 -18.85 -12.06
CA ALA A 530 21.55 -19.86 -13.05
C ALA A 530 20.79 -19.57 -14.35
N TYR A 531 21.49 -19.77 -15.46
CA TYR A 531 20.95 -19.67 -16.81
C TYR A 531 21.43 -20.86 -17.62
N LYS A 532 20.49 -21.55 -18.28
CA LYS A 532 20.77 -22.67 -19.17
C LYS A 532 19.85 -22.62 -20.39
N THR A 533 20.25 -23.29 -21.46
CA THR A 533 19.52 -23.38 -22.71
C THR A 533 19.47 -24.83 -23.21
N GLY A 534 18.71 -25.13 -24.27
CA GLY A 534 18.73 -26.42 -24.95
C GLY A 534 17.88 -27.49 -24.31
N GLY A 535 16.73 -27.13 -23.75
CA GLY A 535 15.75 -28.11 -23.30
C GLY A 535 15.04 -28.82 -24.46
N PRO A 536 14.41 -29.96 -24.20
CA PRO A 536 13.84 -30.82 -25.23
C PRO A 536 12.54 -30.31 -25.83
N GLY A 537 11.93 -29.27 -25.24
CA GLY A 537 10.67 -28.68 -25.71
C GLY A 537 10.08 -27.64 -24.75
N ASN A 538 8.81 -27.30 -24.96
CA ASN A 538 8.13 -26.19 -24.28
C ASN A 538 7.27 -26.62 -23.08
N ASP A 539 7.22 -27.90 -22.76
CA ASP A 539 6.40 -28.41 -21.64
C ASP A 539 6.91 -27.89 -20.28
N ASP A 540 6.00 -27.58 -19.37
CA ASP A 540 6.29 -27.12 -18.00
C ASP A 540 7.21 -28.07 -17.23
N ALA A 541 7.18 -29.38 -17.55
CA ALA A 541 8.09 -30.35 -16.99
C ALA A 541 9.57 -30.03 -17.27
N PHE A 542 9.85 -29.27 -18.32
CA PHE A 542 11.21 -28.86 -18.71
C PHE A 542 11.64 -27.52 -18.09
N HIS A 543 10.84 -26.91 -17.23
CA HIS A 543 11.23 -25.71 -16.48
C HIS A 543 12.16 -26.02 -15.29
N VAL A 544 13.03 -27.03 -15.46
CA VAL A 544 14.09 -27.41 -14.52
C VAL A 544 15.44 -27.28 -15.17
N LEU A 545 16.47 -26.90 -14.39
CA LEU A 545 17.82 -26.65 -14.94
C LEU A 545 18.46 -27.91 -15.58
N ASP A 546 18.19 -29.08 -15.05
CA ASP A 546 18.76 -30.32 -15.54
C ASP A 546 18.17 -30.78 -16.88
N SER A 547 17.01 -30.30 -17.26
CA SER A 547 16.43 -30.54 -18.59
C SER A 547 17.09 -29.71 -19.69
N GLN A 548 17.85 -28.69 -19.32
CA GLN A 548 18.56 -27.81 -20.25
C GLN A 548 19.99 -28.29 -20.43
N THR A 549 20.42 -28.51 -21.68
CA THR A 549 21.65 -29.22 -21.99
C THR A 549 22.88 -28.36 -22.25
N THR A 550 22.69 -27.05 -22.48
CA THR A 550 23.76 -26.14 -22.88
C THR A 550 23.68 -24.82 -22.15
N GLY A 551 24.73 -23.99 -22.22
CA GLY A 551 24.74 -22.62 -21.71
C GLY A 551 24.83 -22.56 -20.19
N ASP A 552 25.73 -23.32 -19.57
CA ASP A 552 25.93 -23.37 -18.12
C ASP A 552 26.52 -22.06 -17.57
N LEU A 553 25.65 -21.06 -17.31
CA LEU A 553 26.04 -19.85 -16.61
C LEU A 553 25.46 -19.91 -15.19
N ALA A 554 26.37 -19.95 -14.22
CA ALA A 554 26.01 -19.88 -12.81
C ALA A 554 26.81 -18.75 -12.15
N GLY A 555 26.17 -18.01 -11.27
CA GLY A 555 26.79 -16.92 -10.54
C GLY A 555 26.11 -16.69 -9.22
N GLY A 556 26.72 -15.88 -8.37
CA GLY A 556 26.13 -15.50 -7.11
C GLY A 556 26.94 -14.41 -6.43
N THR A 557 26.31 -13.76 -5.48
CA THR A 557 26.93 -12.72 -4.67
C THR A 557 26.58 -12.90 -3.21
N LYS A 558 27.50 -12.47 -2.34
CA LYS A 558 27.23 -12.37 -0.90
C LYS A 558 27.69 -11.02 -0.40
N ALA A 559 26.81 -10.34 0.33
CA ALA A 559 27.08 -9.05 0.93
C ALA A 559 26.68 -9.07 2.40
N GLU A 560 27.49 -8.38 3.21
CA GLU A 560 27.19 -8.16 4.63
C GLU A 560 27.49 -6.71 4.99
N SER A 561 26.63 -6.10 5.79
CA SER A 561 26.90 -4.79 6.37
C SER A 561 26.35 -4.70 7.79
N VAL A 562 27.01 -3.88 8.60
CA VAL A 562 26.66 -3.64 10.00
C VAL A 562 26.56 -2.14 10.24
N ILE A 563 25.54 -1.75 11.02
CA ILE A 563 25.40 -0.38 11.55
C ILE A 563 25.29 -0.48 13.06
N LEU A 564 26.16 0.22 13.77
CA LEU A 564 26.09 0.42 15.22
C LEU A 564 25.70 1.86 15.49
N SER A 565 24.64 2.07 16.30
CA SER A 565 24.14 3.41 16.58
C SER A 565 23.97 3.66 18.06
N TYR A 566 24.24 4.89 18.46
CA TYR A 566 23.92 5.44 19.78
C TYR A 566 23.04 6.66 19.60
N LEU A 567 21.97 6.73 20.37
CA LEU A 567 21.01 7.83 20.26
C LEU A 567 20.48 8.26 21.62
N GLY A 568 20.13 9.53 21.74
CA GLY A 568 19.51 10.11 22.91
C GLY A 568 18.52 11.19 22.51
N ARG A 569 17.46 11.34 23.29
CA ARG A 569 16.46 12.39 23.11
C ARG A 569 15.96 12.87 24.47
N ILE A 570 15.77 14.16 24.58
CA ILE A 570 15.14 14.82 25.73
C ILE A 570 14.00 15.66 25.20
N ASN A 571 12.80 15.40 25.69
CA ASN A 571 11.62 16.22 25.49
C ASN A 571 11.28 16.91 26.80
N TYR A 572 11.13 18.21 26.77
CA TYR A 572 10.74 19.03 27.90
C TYR A 572 9.48 19.81 27.60
N ASN A 573 8.52 19.76 28.52
CA ASN A 573 7.27 20.49 28.44
C ASN A 573 7.06 21.27 29.74
N TYR A 574 6.89 22.59 29.61
CA TYR A 574 6.57 23.48 30.72
C TYR A 574 5.14 23.98 30.62
N ASN A 575 4.33 23.57 31.59
CA ASN A 575 2.93 24.01 31.77
C ASN A 575 2.05 23.77 30.51
N ASP A 576 2.34 22.73 29.72
CA ASP A 576 1.70 22.44 28.43
C ASP A 576 1.72 23.62 27.43
N THR A 577 2.61 24.61 27.66
CA THR A 577 2.74 25.84 26.88
C THR A 577 4.05 25.90 26.09
N TYR A 578 5.17 25.62 26.74
CA TYR A 578 6.50 25.69 26.12
C TYR A 578 7.07 24.30 25.98
N LEU A 579 7.44 23.96 24.75
CA LEU A 579 7.96 22.65 24.38
C LEU A 579 9.37 22.79 23.85
N ALA A 580 10.26 21.89 24.25
CA ALA A 580 11.62 21.80 23.71
C ALA A 580 11.99 20.34 23.49
N THR A 581 12.60 20.04 22.36
CA THR A 581 13.16 18.71 22.07
C THR A 581 14.59 18.86 21.64
N VAL A 582 15.47 18.07 22.23
CA VAL A 582 16.86 17.91 21.81
C VAL A 582 17.09 16.43 21.52
N SER A 583 17.66 16.13 20.38
CA SER A 583 18.06 14.76 20.05
C SER A 583 19.46 14.72 19.45
N PHE A 584 20.14 13.64 19.71
CA PHE A 584 21.46 13.34 19.16
C PHE A 584 21.52 11.88 18.77
N ARG A 585 22.01 11.61 17.57
CA ARG A 585 22.28 10.26 17.10
C ARG A 585 23.65 10.22 16.44
N THR A 586 24.34 9.10 16.58
CA THR A 586 25.55 8.79 15.82
C THR A 586 25.47 7.37 15.29
N ASP A 587 25.79 7.20 14.00
CA ASP A 587 25.74 5.93 13.28
C ASP A 587 27.13 5.57 12.77
N GLY A 588 27.61 4.38 13.13
CA GLY A 588 28.86 3.81 12.61
C GLY A 588 28.55 2.70 11.61
N SER A 589 28.85 2.92 10.32
CA SER A 589 28.57 1.96 9.24
C SER A 589 29.83 1.25 8.76
N SER A 590 29.75 -0.08 8.62
CA SER A 590 30.82 -0.91 8.06
C SER A 590 31.07 -0.67 6.56
N ARG A 591 30.14 -0.01 5.87
CA ARG A 591 30.25 0.30 4.43
C ARG A 591 31.29 1.38 4.13
N PHE A 592 31.66 2.18 5.12
CA PHE A 592 32.67 3.24 4.98
C PHE A 592 34.06 2.78 5.44
N ALA A 593 35.08 3.36 4.86
CA ALA A 593 36.46 3.11 5.21
C ALA A 593 36.76 3.44 6.69
N LYS A 594 37.76 2.78 7.27
CA LYS A 594 38.23 3.04 8.62
C LYS A 594 38.60 4.52 8.75
N GLY A 595 38.07 5.21 9.78
CA GLY A 595 38.24 6.64 9.99
C GLY A 595 37.03 7.49 9.55
N ASN A 596 36.23 7.04 8.61
CA ASN A 596 35.05 7.77 8.08
C ASN A 596 33.71 7.06 8.36
N ARG A 597 33.69 6.12 9.32
CA ARG A 597 32.52 5.26 9.57
C ARG A 597 31.40 5.96 10.31
N TRP A 598 31.70 7.02 11.06
CA TRP A 598 30.76 7.65 11.98
C TRP A 598 30.14 8.91 11.39
N GLY A 599 28.82 8.96 11.37
CA GLY A 599 28.02 10.14 11.09
C GLY A 599 27.34 10.65 12.37
N TYR A 600 27.13 11.97 12.47
CA TYR A 600 26.55 12.63 13.64
C TYR A 600 25.33 13.44 13.22
N PHE A 601 24.23 13.28 13.94
CA PHE A 601 22.92 13.84 13.61
C PHE A 601 22.32 14.57 14.84
N PRO A 602 22.80 15.78 15.18
CA PRO A 602 22.18 16.60 16.20
C PRO A 602 20.89 17.24 15.69
N SER A 603 19.89 17.38 16.57
CA SER A 603 18.64 18.07 16.27
C SER A 603 18.10 18.80 17.49
N PHE A 604 17.49 19.95 17.24
CA PHE A 604 16.86 20.79 18.25
C PHE A 604 15.55 21.37 17.71
N SER A 605 14.53 21.42 18.55
CA SER A 605 13.26 22.06 18.21
C SER A 605 12.61 22.72 19.42
N LEU A 606 11.90 23.82 19.18
CA LEU A 606 11.12 24.57 20.17
C LEU A 606 9.70 24.70 19.70
N GLY A 607 8.76 24.66 20.64
CA GLY A 607 7.36 24.90 20.41
C GLY A 607 6.77 25.81 21.48
N TRP A 608 5.86 26.68 21.04
CA TRP A 608 5.05 27.51 21.92
C TRP A 608 3.58 27.30 21.56
N ARG A 609 2.83 26.80 22.52
CA ARG A 609 1.38 26.64 22.40
C ARG A 609 0.71 27.91 22.90
N ILE A 610 0.00 28.58 22.03
CA ILE A 610 -0.71 29.84 22.29
C ILE A 610 -2.13 29.52 22.78
#